data_148e3b711a47c9b47dab16fd02a229d6
#
_entry.id   148e3b711a47c9b47dab16fd02a229d6
#
_cell.length_a   1.000
_cell.length_b   1.000
_cell.length_c   1.000
_cell.angle_alpha   90.00
_cell.angle_beta   90.00
_cell.angle_gamma   90.00
#
_symmetry.space_group_name_H-M   'P 1'
#
loop_
_entity.id
_entity.type
_entity.pdbx_description
1 polymer ?
#
loop_
_entity_poly.entity_id
_entity_poly.type
_entity_poly.pdbx_seq_one_letter_code
_entity_poly.pdbx_strand_id
1 'polypeptide(L)'
;MGVKVNIKVRVWDAENKKFLFDSSEPAIYIKFDGQLASINTVGQEIYSFETEERQNYIIQQFTGLRDKNGKEIYEGDLVAYTERMHEHGDTQHLIGEVIFEEEWGAFGLGRNGEIWNFFSDYSIRNNLLIVGNIFESPEASNLPDID
;
A
#
# COMPACT_ATOMS: atom_id res chain seq x y z
N MET A 1 21.22 -19.37 -12.87
CA MET A 1 20.95 -18.10 -12.20
C MET A 1 19.65 -18.19 -11.45
N GLY A 2 19.71 -18.11 -10.14
CA GLY A 2 18.50 -18.06 -9.32
C GLY A 2 17.89 -16.66 -9.37
N VAL A 3 16.61 -16.56 -9.75
CA VAL A 3 15.85 -15.34 -9.59
C VAL A 3 15.36 -15.30 -8.13
N LYS A 4 15.85 -14.35 -7.37
CA LYS A 4 15.27 -14.07 -6.04
C LYS A 4 13.97 -13.31 -6.24
N VAL A 5 12.85 -13.95 -5.96
CA VAL A 5 11.57 -13.27 -5.92
C VAL A 5 11.33 -12.81 -4.49
N ASN A 6 11.44 -11.51 -4.27
CA ASN A 6 11.13 -10.89 -3.00
C ASN A 6 9.88 -10.02 -3.15
N ILE A 7 8.96 -10.18 -2.23
CA ILE A 7 7.77 -9.34 -2.18
C ILE A 7 8.09 -8.14 -1.31
N LYS A 8 8.04 -6.96 -1.89
CA LYS A 8 8.30 -5.71 -1.19
C LYS A 8 7.13 -5.35 -0.28
N VAL A 9 7.42 -5.07 0.98
CA VAL A 9 6.43 -4.75 1.99
C VAL A 9 6.88 -3.59 2.85
N ARG A 10 5.93 -2.98 3.55
CA ARG A 10 6.21 -2.15 4.72
C ARG A 10 5.60 -2.84 5.94
N VAL A 11 6.11 -2.52 7.12
CA VAL A 11 5.70 -3.18 8.36
C VAL A 11 5.31 -2.12 9.38
N TRP A 12 4.09 -2.22 9.86
CA TRP A 12 3.60 -1.41 10.97
C TRP A 12 3.84 -2.13 12.29
N ASP A 13 4.57 -1.47 13.19
CA ASP A 13 4.75 -1.93 14.56
C ASP A 13 3.56 -1.41 15.40
N ALA A 14 2.63 -2.30 15.69
CA ALA A 14 1.42 -1.95 16.41
C ALA A 14 1.67 -1.60 17.88
N GLU A 15 2.74 -2.10 18.47
CA GLU A 15 3.11 -1.79 19.85
C GLU A 15 3.68 -0.38 19.98
N ASN A 16 4.62 -0.02 19.10
CA ASN A 16 5.27 1.29 19.12
C ASN A 16 4.60 2.33 18.23
N LYS A 17 3.55 1.95 17.49
CA LYS A 17 2.74 2.82 16.61
C LYS A 17 3.59 3.58 15.60
N LYS A 18 4.43 2.86 14.88
CA LYS A 18 5.30 3.41 13.84
C LYS A 18 5.57 2.37 12.76
N PHE A 19 5.93 2.86 11.58
CA PHE A 19 6.49 1.97 10.56
C PHE A 19 7.95 1.66 10.88
N LEU A 20 8.34 0.40 10.63
CA LEU A 20 9.75 0.03 10.67
C LEU A 20 10.41 0.54 9.40
N PHE A 21 11.55 1.20 9.53
CA PHE A 21 12.32 1.72 8.40
C PHE A 21 11.50 2.66 7.50
N ASP A 22 11.03 3.73 8.09
CA ASP A 22 10.11 4.73 7.53
C ASP A 22 10.62 5.46 6.28
N SER A 23 11.86 5.36 5.93
CA SER A 23 12.40 6.20 4.87
C SER A 23 12.97 5.39 3.71
N SER A 24 12.13 4.89 2.87
CA SER A 24 12.51 4.45 1.53
C SER A 24 13.74 3.52 1.40
N GLU A 25 14.70 3.60 2.29
CA GLU A 25 15.91 2.78 2.28
C GLU A 25 16.38 2.48 3.72
N PRO A 26 16.61 1.21 4.08
CA PRO A 26 16.40 0.02 3.26
C PRO A 26 14.94 -0.44 3.24
N ALA A 27 14.49 -0.90 2.08
CA ALA A 27 13.14 -1.46 1.94
C ALA A 27 13.03 -2.84 2.64
N ILE A 28 11.86 -3.16 3.12
CA ILE A 28 11.58 -4.45 3.73
C ILE A 28 10.96 -5.39 2.69
N TYR A 29 11.40 -6.62 2.68
CA TYR A 29 10.93 -7.67 1.78
C TYR A 29 10.57 -8.92 2.54
N ILE A 30 9.63 -9.69 2.01
CA ILE A 30 9.37 -11.04 2.48
C ILE A 30 10.32 -11.97 1.73
N LYS A 31 11.15 -12.71 2.47
CA LYS A 31 12.01 -13.73 1.90
C LYS A 31 11.19 -14.96 1.52
N PHE A 32 11.76 -15.80 0.66
CA PHE A 32 11.12 -17.02 0.20
C PHE A 32 10.71 -17.97 1.35
N ASP A 33 11.47 -17.98 2.43
CA ASP A 33 11.17 -18.75 3.64
C ASP A 33 10.14 -18.07 4.56
N GLY A 34 9.60 -16.93 4.15
CA GLY A 34 8.62 -16.18 4.92
C GLY A 34 9.21 -15.21 5.93
N GLN A 35 10.53 -15.15 6.10
CA GLN A 35 11.16 -14.18 6.99
C GLN A 35 11.14 -12.79 6.38
N LEU A 36 11.09 -11.77 7.23
CA LEU A 36 11.26 -10.38 6.82
C LEU A 36 12.75 -10.03 6.76
N ALA A 37 13.15 -9.31 5.75
CA ALA A 37 14.51 -8.84 5.61
C ALA A 37 14.55 -7.43 5.04
N SER A 38 15.51 -6.65 5.51
CA SER A 38 15.88 -5.37 4.93
C SER A 38 17.05 -5.60 3.98
N ILE A 39 16.97 -5.04 2.79
CA ILE A 39 17.94 -5.27 1.72
C ILE A 39 18.51 -3.93 1.27
N ASN A 40 19.83 -3.83 1.12
CA ASN A 40 20.46 -2.63 0.59
C ASN A 40 20.33 -2.53 -0.95
N THR A 41 20.81 -1.43 -1.54
CA THR A 41 20.68 -1.17 -2.98
C THR A 41 21.39 -2.19 -3.88
N VAL A 42 22.34 -2.95 -3.34
CA VAL A 42 23.03 -4.02 -4.08
C VAL A 42 22.45 -5.41 -3.80
N GLY A 43 21.32 -5.49 -3.07
CA GLY A 43 20.63 -6.73 -2.81
C GLY A 43 21.18 -7.54 -1.64
N GLN A 44 22.05 -6.97 -0.81
CA GLN A 44 22.58 -7.63 0.39
C GLN A 44 21.61 -7.46 1.56
N GLU A 45 21.38 -8.55 2.28
CA GLU A 45 20.56 -8.53 3.49
C GLU A 45 21.29 -7.75 4.59
N ILE A 46 20.67 -6.70 5.10
CA ILE A 46 21.20 -5.86 6.18
C ILE A 46 20.63 -6.30 7.52
N TYR A 47 19.37 -6.69 7.55
CA TYR A 47 18.67 -7.04 8.77
C TYR A 47 17.62 -8.11 8.46
N SER A 48 17.49 -9.11 9.33
CA SER A 48 16.41 -10.09 9.25
C SER A 48 15.67 -10.18 10.57
N PHE A 49 14.35 -10.37 10.48
CA PHE A 49 13.50 -10.51 11.65
C PHE A 49 13.18 -11.98 11.88
N GLU A 50 13.31 -12.42 13.10
CA GLU A 50 12.83 -13.74 13.50
C GLU A 50 11.30 -13.80 13.40
N THR A 51 10.78 -14.96 13.00
CA THR A 51 9.34 -15.16 12.77
C THR A 51 8.52 -14.92 14.04
N GLU A 52 9.10 -15.16 15.19
CA GLU A 52 8.47 -15.03 16.51
C GLU A 52 8.24 -13.56 16.91
N GLU A 53 9.03 -12.64 16.38
CA GLU A 53 8.91 -11.20 16.64
C GLU A 53 7.75 -10.54 15.88
N ARG A 54 7.07 -11.30 15.02
CA ARG A 54 6.02 -10.79 14.14
C ARG A 54 4.66 -10.58 14.80
N GLN A 55 4.45 -11.00 16.03
CA GLN A 55 3.12 -11.01 16.64
C GLN A 55 2.46 -9.62 16.70
N ASN A 56 3.29 -8.56 16.79
CA ASN A 56 2.82 -7.19 16.87
C ASN A 56 3.04 -6.40 15.56
N TYR A 57 3.45 -7.09 14.50
CA TYR A 57 3.75 -6.45 13.21
C TYR A 57 2.64 -6.73 12.21
N ILE A 58 2.19 -5.67 11.54
CA ILE A 58 1.23 -5.76 10.44
C ILE A 58 1.97 -5.52 9.15
N ILE A 59 1.95 -6.51 8.27
CA ILE A 59 2.64 -6.47 6.99
C ILE A 59 1.70 -5.94 5.92
N GLN A 60 2.16 -4.94 5.18
CA GLN A 60 1.42 -4.36 4.06
C GLN A 60 2.25 -4.45 2.79
N GLN A 61 1.62 -4.92 1.73
CA GLN A 61 2.28 -5.18 0.46
C GLN A 61 2.35 -3.92 -0.40
N PHE A 62 3.48 -3.74 -1.10
CA PHE A 62 3.64 -2.74 -2.15
C PHE A 62 2.74 -3.12 -3.34
N THR A 63 1.98 -2.16 -3.85
CA THR A 63 1.05 -2.38 -4.97
C THR A 63 1.75 -2.46 -6.32
N GLY A 64 3.00 -2.02 -6.41
CA GLY A 64 3.71 -1.83 -7.67
C GLY A 64 3.47 -0.47 -8.32
N LEU A 65 2.59 0.35 -7.75
CA LEU A 65 2.25 1.66 -8.27
C LEU A 65 2.84 2.78 -7.42
N ARG A 66 3.04 3.93 -8.06
CA ARG A 66 3.47 5.16 -7.40
C ARG A 66 2.41 6.23 -7.60
N ASP A 67 2.30 7.14 -6.63
CA ASP A 67 1.41 8.28 -6.77
C ASP A 67 2.01 9.35 -7.70
N LYS A 68 1.28 10.43 -7.94
CA LYS A 68 1.72 11.52 -8.83
C LYS A 68 3.02 12.21 -8.38
N ASN A 69 3.40 12.04 -7.12
CA ASN A 69 4.65 12.59 -6.58
C ASN A 69 5.79 11.56 -6.57
N GLY A 70 5.56 10.37 -7.13
CA GLY A 70 6.54 9.30 -7.16
C GLY A 70 6.62 8.47 -5.89
N LYS A 71 5.72 8.69 -4.93
CA LYS A 71 5.68 7.93 -3.68
C LYS A 71 5.06 6.56 -3.91
N GLU A 72 5.68 5.51 -3.38
CA GLU A 72 5.20 4.14 -3.48
C GLU A 72 3.87 3.95 -2.74
N ILE A 73 2.93 3.29 -3.40
CA ILE A 73 1.59 3.03 -2.84
C ILE A 73 1.54 1.63 -2.25
N TYR A 74 1.19 1.54 -0.98
CA TYR A 74 1.06 0.30 -0.23
C TYR A 74 -0.39 0.03 0.15
N GLU A 75 -0.69 -1.24 0.37
CA GLU A 75 -1.91 -1.66 1.04
C GLU A 75 -2.11 -0.85 2.33
N GLY A 76 -3.33 -0.38 2.59
CA GLY A 76 -3.64 0.44 3.75
C GLY A 76 -3.38 1.93 3.58
N ASP A 77 -2.79 2.37 2.46
CA ASP A 77 -2.71 3.80 2.16
C ASP A 77 -4.10 4.37 1.88
N LEU A 78 -4.29 5.63 2.26
CA LEU A 78 -5.46 6.42 1.88
C LEU A 78 -5.07 7.27 0.69
N VAL A 79 -5.81 7.12 -0.40
CA VAL A 79 -5.46 7.70 -1.70
C VAL A 79 -6.61 8.54 -2.21
N ALA A 80 -6.32 9.81 -2.51
CA ALA A 80 -7.23 10.69 -3.24
C ALA A 80 -7.11 10.39 -4.73
N TYR A 81 -8.23 10.27 -5.41
CA TYR A 81 -8.28 10.00 -6.84
C TYR A 81 -9.54 10.57 -7.47
N THR A 82 -9.58 10.61 -8.79
CA THR A 82 -10.74 11.05 -9.54
C THR A 82 -11.31 9.92 -10.38
N GLU A 83 -12.62 9.79 -10.33
CA GLU A 83 -13.37 8.86 -11.18
C GLU A 83 -14.18 9.64 -12.19
N ARG A 84 -14.19 9.19 -13.44
CA ARG A 84 -15.00 9.79 -14.48
C ARG A 84 -16.39 9.14 -14.49
N MET A 85 -17.40 9.95 -14.26
CA MET A 85 -18.78 9.50 -14.32
C MET A 85 -19.22 9.31 -15.77
N HIS A 86 -19.64 8.11 -16.11
CA HIS A 86 -19.93 7.73 -17.50
C HIS A 86 -21.12 8.47 -18.11
N GLU A 87 -22.07 8.92 -17.31
CA GLU A 87 -23.34 9.45 -17.83
C GLU A 87 -23.26 10.91 -18.31
N HIS A 88 -22.37 11.73 -17.73
CA HIS A 88 -22.33 13.16 -18.03
C HIS A 88 -20.92 13.70 -18.26
N GLY A 89 -19.89 12.86 -18.23
CA GLY A 89 -18.52 13.31 -18.38
C GLY A 89 -17.95 14.07 -17.18
N ASP A 90 -18.70 14.18 -16.10
CA ASP A 90 -18.27 14.81 -14.87
C ASP A 90 -17.25 13.93 -14.14
N THR A 91 -16.40 14.56 -13.35
CA THR A 91 -15.44 13.85 -12.50
C THR A 91 -15.89 13.89 -11.05
N GLN A 92 -15.72 12.77 -10.35
CA GLN A 92 -15.93 12.67 -8.92
C GLN A 92 -14.59 12.52 -8.21
N HIS A 93 -14.39 13.26 -7.12
CA HIS A 93 -13.20 13.17 -6.28
C HIS A 93 -13.50 12.27 -5.09
N LEU A 94 -12.67 11.24 -4.93
CA LEU A 94 -12.85 10.22 -3.90
C LEU A 94 -11.57 10.06 -3.08
N ILE A 95 -11.74 9.60 -1.84
CA ILE A 95 -10.64 9.09 -1.02
C ILE A 95 -10.95 7.64 -0.70
N GLY A 96 -10.09 6.73 -1.14
CA GLY A 96 -10.21 5.31 -0.90
C GLY A 96 -9.01 4.74 -0.16
N GLU A 97 -9.25 3.67 0.58
CA GLU A 97 -8.20 2.83 1.15
C GLU A 97 -7.72 1.84 0.11
N VAL A 98 -6.41 1.61 0.05
CA VAL A 98 -5.83 0.56 -0.79
C VAL A 98 -6.10 -0.80 -0.16
N ILE A 99 -6.90 -1.61 -0.84
CA ILE A 99 -7.35 -2.92 -0.38
C ILE A 99 -6.86 -4.00 -1.36
N PHE A 100 -6.36 -5.11 -0.82
CA PHE A 100 -6.09 -6.30 -1.62
C PHE A 100 -7.28 -7.26 -1.53
N GLU A 101 -7.86 -7.60 -2.69
CA GLU A 101 -8.95 -8.57 -2.78
C GLU A 101 -8.38 -9.95 -3.12
N GLU A 102 -8.43 -10.85 -2.16
CA GLU A 102 -7.86 -12.20 -2.29
C GLU A 102 -8.53 -13.02 -3.39
N GLU A 103 -9.85 -12.91 -3.52
CA GLU A 103 -10.60 -13.65 -4.53
C GLU A 103 -10.15 -13.32 -5.96
N TRP A 104 -9.81 -12.07 -6.21
CA TRP A 104 -9.38 -11.58 -7.52
C TRP A 104 -7.87 -11.45 -7.65
N GLY A 105 -7.13 -11.59 -6.55
CA GLY A 105 -5.69 -11.37 -6.54
C GLY A 105 -5.29 -9.98 -7.00
N ALA A 106 -6.08 -8.95 -6.65
CA ALA A 106 -5.91 -7.62 -7.19
C ALA A 106 -6.08 -6.55 -6.13
N PHE A 107 -5.38 -5.42 -6.32
CA PHE A 107 -5.52 -4.23 -5.49
C PHE A 107 -6.57 -3.28 -6.07
N GLY A 108 -7.23 -2.55 -5.19
CA GLY A 108 -8.16 -1.49 -5.57
C GLY A 108 -8.31 -0.45 -4.47
N LEU A 109 -9.18 0.51 -4.73
CA LEU A 109 -9.53 1.59 -3.81
C LEU A 109 -10.98 1.45 -3.37
N GLY A 110 -11.22 1.57 -2.06
CA GLY A 110 -12.55 1.41 -1.50
C GLY A 110 -12.59 1.78 -0.03
N ARG A 111 -13.60 1.29 0.69
CA ARG A 111 -13.76 1.49 2.14
C ARG A 111 -14.39 0.26 2.77
N ASN A 112 -14.06 0.03 4.04
CA ASN A 112 -14.65 -1.04 4.85
C ASN A 112 -14.58 -2.41 4.19
N GLY A 113 -13.47 -2.70 3.50
CA GLY A 113 -13.27 -3.96 2.81
C GLY A 113 -13.96 -4.08 1.45
N GLU A 114 -14.70 -3.07 1.02
CA GLU A 114 -15.37 -3.06 -0.28
C GLU A 114 -14.57 -2.20 -1.28
N ILE A 115 -14.23 -2.79 -2.41
CA ILE A 115 -13.50 -2.10 -3.47
C ILE A 115 -14.49 -1.43 -4.43
N TRP A 116 -14.29 -0.14 -4.66
CA TRP A 116 -15.06 0.63 -5.64
C TRP A 116 -14.41 0.60 -7.03
N ASN A 117 -13.09 0.74 -7.07
CA ASN A 117 -12.32 0.81 -8.31
C ASN A 117 -11.06 -0.02 -8.18
N PHE A 118 -10.85 -0.96 -9.10
CA PHE A 118 -9.59 -1.71 -9.18
C PHE A 118 -8.51 -0.90 -9.88
N PHE A 119 -7.25 -1.09 -9.50
CA PHE A 119 -6.11 -0.46 -10.18
C PHE A 119 -5.91 -0.96 -11.62
N SER A 120 -6.57 -2.03 -12.01
CA SER A 120 -6.63 -2.45 -13.41
C SER A 120 -7.38 -1.44 -14.29
N ASP A 121 -8.22 -0.60 -13.70
CA ASP A 121 -8.84 0.51 -14.41
C ASP A 121 -7.83 1.66 -14.59
N TYR A 122 -7.34 1.82 -15.80
CA TYR A 122 -6.36 2.85 -16.12
C TYR A 122 -6.87 4.28 -15.93
N SER A 123 -8.19 4.47 -15.96
CA SER A 123 -8.77 5.80 -15.84
C SER A 123 -8.48 6.48 -14.50
N ILE A 124 -8.27 5.71 -13.44
CA ILE A 124 -8.01 6.26 -12.11
C ILE A 124 -6.52 6.45 -11.80
N ARG A 125 -5.62 5.87 -12.59
CA ARG A 125 -4.19 5.79 -12.26
C ARG A 125 -3.42 7.11 -12.36
N ASN A 126 -3.89 8.05 -13.17
CA ASN A 126 -3.09 9.22 -13.55
C ASN A 126 -2.99 10.30 -12.48
N ASN A 127 -3.88 10.31 -11.50
CA ASN A 127 -3.94 11.36 -10.48
C ASN A 127 -4.03 10.81 -9.06
N LEU A 128 -3.42 9.67 -8.81
CA LEU A 128 -3.39 9.10 -7.46
C LEU A 128 -2.51 9.96 -6.56
N LEU A 129 -3.01 10.29 -5.37
CA LEU A 129 -2.27 11.04 -4.37
C LEU A 129 -2.46 10.39 -2.99
N ILE A 130 -1.36 9.94 -2.38
CA ILE A 130 -1.40 9.43 -1.01
C ILE A 130 -1.68 10.61 -0.07
N VAL A 131 -2.75 10.51 0.73
CA VAL A 131 -3.15 11.54 1.70
C VAL A 131 -3.02 11.07 3.14
N GLY A 132 -2.67 9.81 3.37
CA GLY A 132 -2.49 9.24 4.69
C GLY A 132 -2.47 7.71 4.63
N ASN A 133 -2.71 7.08 5.75
CA ASN A 133 -2.87 5.64 5.85
C ASN A 133 -3.79 5.29 7.03
N ILE A 134 -4.24 4.05 7.08
CA ILE A 134 -5.22 3.61 8.08
C ILE A 134 -4.70 3.62 9.51
N PHE A 135 -3.38 3.65 9.72
CA PHE A 135 -2.78 3.63 11.06
C PHE A 135 -2.52 5.04 11.60
N GLU A 136 -1.95 5.92 10.78
CA GLU A 136 -1.54 7.26 11.20
C GLU A 136 -2.65 8.30 11.00
N SER A 137 -3.59 8.04 10.09
CA SER A 137 -4.66 8.98 9.74
C SER A 137 -6.01 8.27 9.62
N PRO A 138 -6.43 7.49 10.65
CA PRO A 138 -7.66 6.70 10.55
C PRO A 138 -8.91 7.58 10.33
N GLU A 139 -8.92 8.81 10.81
CA GLU A 139 -10.03 9.75 10.62
C GLU A 139 -10.22 10.15 9.15
N ALA A 140 -9.18 10.10 8.34
CA ALA A 140 -9.28 10.44 6.91
C ALA A 140 -10.12 9.43 6.13
N SER A 141 -10.22 8.18 6.60
CA SER A 141 -11.07 7.17 5.98
C SER A 141 -12.56 7.43 6.16
N ASN A 142 -12.92 8.31 7.09
CA ASN A 142 -14.29 8.69 7.38
C ASN A 142 -14.69 10.03 6.76
N LEU A 143 -13.80 10.66 6.00
CA LEU A 143 -14.12 11.90 5.31
C LEU A 143 -15.19 11.64 4.25
N PRO A 144 -16.16 12.55 4.09
CA PRO A 144 -17.12 12.45 3.00
C PRO A 144 -16.41 12.58 1.66
N ASP A 145 -16.99 11.97 0.65
CA ASP A 145 -16.50 12.12 -0.71
C ASP A 145 -16.51 13.61 -1.08
N ILE A 146 -15.43 14.04 -1.68
CA ILE A 146 -15.28 15.45 -2.08
C ILE A 146 -15.81 15.59 -3.49
N ASP A 147 -16.94 16.26 -3.61
CA ASP A 147 -17.51 16.60 -4.92
C ASP A 147 -16.67 17.66 -5.63
#